data_3316b3cc82545bdcddbf8352e2bb76df
#
_entry.id   3316b3cc82545bdcddbf8352e2bb76df
#
_cell.length_a   1.000
_cell.length_b   1.000
_cell.length_c   1.000
_cell.angle_alpha   90.00
_cell.angle_beta   90.00
_cell.angle_gamma   90.00
#
_symmetry.space_group_name_H-M   'P 1'
#
loop_
_entity.id
_entity.type
_entity.pdbx_description
1 polymer ?
#
loop_
_entity_poly.entity_id
_entity_poly.type
_entity_poly.pdbx_seq_one_letter_code
_entity_poly.pdbx_strand_id
1 'polypeptide(L)'
;MSLICGVDEAGRGPLAGPVYAAAVILDPAKRVNGLADSKVLTAERREVLAARIKERAIAWAVAYATVEEIDRINILRASLLAMRRAVEALKIKPDEAWIDGNMCPDLACTARAFVDGDARHKPISAASILAKTARDAEMCALHDRFPLYGFDQHKGYATAEHLEAVGRLGPCEIHRRSFHAVGVFFQPNLFAATWEGMAESLRIRSYRLYCEAVKLSNAARQLAQFEFQAKRLRKTYADVFAAREAASHVDMVRTLLRDARAQLRAK
;
A
#
# COMPACT_ATOMS: atom_id res chain seq x y z
N MET A 1 -24.63 7.28 25.26
CA MET A 1 -23.44 7.70 24.52
C MET A 1 -23.40 6.91 23.23
N SER A 2 -23.18 7.58 22.09
CA SER A 2 -23.02 6.90 20.80
C SER A 2 -21.66 6.18 20.78
N LEU A 3 -21.65 4.93 20.36
CA LEU A 3 -20.43 4.12 20.20
C LEU A 3 -19.83 4.38 18.83
N ILE A 4 -18.71 5.10 18.81
CA ILE A 4 -17.98 5.42 17.57
C ILE A 4 -16.81 4.46 17.43
N CYS A 5 -16.71 3.75 16.30
CA CYS A 5 -15.50 3.02 15.96
C CYS A 5 -14.65 3.80 14.95
N GLY A 6 -13.35 3.86 15.17
CA GLY A 6 -12.37 4.27 14.16
C GLY A 6 -11.94 3.08 13.33
N VAL A 7 -11.71 3.30 12.04
CA VAL A 7 -11.32 2.25 11.07
C VAL A 7 -10.21 2.78 10.19
N ASP A 8 -9.16 1.99 10.01
CA ASP A 8 -8.04 2.30 9.11
C ASP A 8 -7.44 1.02 8.53
N GLU A 9 -6.66 1.15 7.46
CA GLU A 9 -5.97 0.05 6.79
C GLU A 9 -4.45 0.20 6.80
N ALA A 10 -3.77 -0.92 6.61
CA ALA A 10 -2.33 -1.00 6.38
C ALA A 10 -2.01 -1.95 5.24
N GLY A 11 -1.10 -1.52 4.35
CA GLY A 11 -0.60 -2.40 3.30
C GLY A 11 -1.22 -2.21 1.92
N ARG A 12 -1.69 -1.01 1.55
CA ARG A 12 -2.16 -0.71 0.18
C ARG A 12 -1.03 -0.66 -0.84
N GLY A 13 0.08 -0.02 -0.50
CA GLY A 13 1.19 0.22 -1.42
C GLY A 13 2.17 -0.93 -1.68
N PRO A 14 2.38 -1.92 -0.77
CA PRO A 14 3.31 -3.02 -0.98
C PRO A 14 2.99 -3.87 -2.21
N LEU A 15 4.04 -4.46 -2.81
CA LEU A 15 3.96 -5.39 -3.94
C LEU A 15 3.56 -6.81 -3.51
N ALA A 16 3.68 -7.12 -2.22
CA ALA A 16 3.44 -8.44 -1.67
C ALA A 16 2.65 -8.39 -0.36
N GLY A 17 1.95 -9.48 -0.07
CA GLY A 17 1.20 -9.70 1.15
C GLY A 17 -0.21 -9.10 1.14
N PRO A 18 -1.05 -9.48 2.12
CA PRO A 18 -2.43 -9.03 2.25
C PRO A 18 -2.52 -7.54 2.63
N VAL A 19 -3.71 -6.96 2.47
CA VAL A 19 -4.09 -5.67 3.06
C VAL A 19 -4.85 -5.94 4.35
N TYR A 20 -4.43 -5.30 5.44
CA TYR A 20 -5.05 -5.41 6.76
C TYR A 20 -5.89 -4.18 7.06
N ALA A 21 -6.94 -4.34 7.84
CA ALA A 21 -7.69 -3.24 8.43
C ALA A 21 -8.01 -3.56 9.90
N ALA A 22 -8.22 -2.52 10.69
CA ALA A 22 -8.69 -2.66 12.05
C ALA A 22 -9.86 -1.72 12.32
N ALA A 23 -10.71 -2.11 13.28
CA ALA A 23 -11.79 -1.31 13.82
C ALA A 23 -11.63 -1.25 15.35
N VAL A 24 -11.76 -0.05 15.94
CA VAL A 24 -11.54 0.17 17.38
C VAL A 24 -12.60 1.09 17.95
N ILE A 25 -13.29 0.66 19.03
CA ILE A 25 -14.15 1.47 19.86
C ILE A 25 -13.38 1.77 21.16
N LEU A 26 -12.92 3.01 21.32
CA LEU A 26 -12.18 3.42 22.52
C LEU A 26 -13.11 3.61 23.72
N ASP A 27 -12.60 3.25 24.91
CA ASP A 27 -13.27 3.53 26.18
C ASP A 27 -12.88 4.95 26.66
N PRO A 28 -13.84 5.88 26.80
CA PRO A 28 -13.57 7.23 27.31
C PRO A 28 -13.02 7.22 28.75
N ALA A 29 -13.36 6.20 29.55
CA ALA A 29 -12.89 6.04 30.92
C ALA A 29 -11.48 5.49 31.02
N LYS A 30 -11.01 4.74 29.98
CA LYS A 30 -9.69 4.11 29.96
C LYS A 30 -8.81 4.70 28.86
N ARG A 31 -8.39 5.94 29.03
CA ARG A 31 -7.61 6.67 28.00
C ARG A 31 -6.34 5.94 27.59
N VAL A 32 -6.09 5.88 26.29
CA VAL A 32 -4.82 5.46 25.70
C VAL A 32 -4.04 6.70 25.27
N ASN A 33 -2.97 7.02 26.02
CA ASN A 33 -2.13 8.17 25.72
C ASN A 33 -1.07 7.83 24.69
N GLY A 34 -0.69 8.80 23.85
CA GLY A 34 0.36 8.66 22.85
C GLY A 34 -0.10 8.08 21.50
N LEU A 35 -1.42 8.03 21.28
CA LEU A 35 -1.97 7.72 19.96
C LEU A 35 -1.57 8.83 18.97
N ALA A 36 -0.98 8.42 17.87
CA ALA A 36 -0.54 9.26 16.75
C ALA A 36 -0.60 8.44 15.46
N ASP A 37 -0.37 9.08 14.31
CA ASP A 37 -0.19 8.39 13.03
C ASP A 37 0.85 7.26 13.20
N SER A 38 0.46 6.05 12.82
CA SER A 38 1.29 4.84 12.97
C SER A 38 2.62 4.92 12.21
N LYS A 39 2.71 5.78 11.19
CA LYS A 39 3.91 5.95 10.35
C LYS A 39 5.02 6.76 11.04
N VAL A 40 4.66 7.63 12.00
CA VAL A 40 5.63 8.42 12.77
C VAL A 40 6.11 7.72 14.04
N LEU A 41 5.49 6.59 14.39
CA LEU A 41 5.85 5.78 15.57
C LEU A 41 6.91 4.74 15.21
N THR A 42 7.87 4.48 16.13
CA THR A 42 8.76 3.32 15.98
C THR A 42 8.00 2.00 16.12
N ALA A 43 8.58 0.89 15.65
CA ALA A 43 7.94 -0.42 15.73
C ALA A 43 7.64 -0.81 17.19
N GLU A 44 8.61 -0.64 18.09
CA GLU A 44 8.49 -0.95 19.52
C GLU A 44 7.38 -0.11 20.16
N ARG A 45 7.29 1.17 19.79
CA ARG A 45 6.25 2.06 20.31
C ARG A 45 4.86 1.64 19.83
N ARG A 46 4.74 1.21 18.55
CA ARG A 46 3.49 0.68 18.01
C ARG A 46 3.05 -0.58 18.75
N GLU A 47 3.95 -1.51 19.04
CA GLU A 47 3.63 -2.75 19.76
C GLU A 47 3.11 -2.46 21.18
N VAL A 48 3.79 -1.57 21.92
CA VAL A 48 3.35 -1.15 23.25
C VAL A 48 1.96 -0.51 23.20
N LEU A 49 1.71 0.35 22.21
CA LEU A 49 0.40 1.00 22.05
C LEU A 49 -0.66 0.01 21.60
N ALA A 50 -0.34 -0.92 20.71
CA ALA A 50 -1.27 -1.97 20.27
C ALA A 50 -1.73 -2.85 21.45
N ALA A 51 -0.81 -3.23 22.35
CA ALA A 51 -1.17 -3.97 23.57
C ALA A 51 -2.11 -3.15 24.46
N ARG A 52 -1.83 -1.85 24.70
CA ARG A 52 -2.66 -0.96 25.48
C ARG A 52 -4.03 -0.71 24.86
N ILE A 53 -4.11 -0.59 23.53
CA ILE A 53 -5.40 -0.45 22.82
C ILE A 53 -6.23 -1.70 23.06
N LYS A 54 -5.67 -2.89 22.86
CA LYS A 54 -6.35 -4.18 23.03
C LYS A 54 -6.87 -4.38 24.47
N GLU A 55 -6.11 -3.93 25.47
CA GLU A 55 -6.46 -4.01 26.89
C GLU A 55 -7.59 -3.01 27.26
N ARG A 56 -7.56 -1.79 26.71
CA ARG A 56 -8.38 -0.67 27.18
C ARG A 56 -9.58 -0.32 26.32
N ALA A 57 -9.62 -0.76 25.07
CA ALA A 57 -10.74 -0.49 24.18
C ALA A 57 -12.00 -1.26 24.63
N ILE A 58 -13.16 -0.68 24.39
CA ILE A 58 -14.46 -1.34 24.58
C ILE A 58 -14.55 -2.56 23.64
N ALA A 59 -14.16 -2.37 22.38
CA ALA A 59 -14.06 -3.44 21.39
C ALA A 59 -12.99 -3.10 20.34
N TRP A 60 -12.37 -4.12 19.81
CA TRP A 60 -11.49 -4.00 18.67
C TRP A 60 -11.53 -5.28 17.84
N ALA A 61 -11.24 -5.15 16.56
CA ALA A 61 -11.07 -6.28 15.65
C ALA A 61 -10.06 -5.92 14.57
N VAL A 62 -9.41 -6.95 14.03
CA VAL A 62 -8.50 -6.87 12.88
C VAL A 62 -8.97 -7.87 11.85
N ALA A 63 -8.99 -7.47 10.59
CA ALA A 63 -9.34 -8.32 9.47
C ALA A 63 -8.43 -7.98 8.27
N TYR A 64 -8.47 -8.81 7.25
CA TYR A 64 -7.66 -8.61 6.06
C TYR A 64 -8.40 -9.04 4.79
N ALA A 65 -7.89 -8.61 3.66
CA ALA A 65 -8.17 -9.19 2.35
C ALA A 65 -6.89 -9.80 1.79
N THR A 66 -7.03 -10.99 1.20
CA THR A 66 -5.90 -11.79 0.70
C THR A 66 -5.32 -11.21 -0.58
N VAL A 67 -4.17 -11.73 -1.00
CA VAL A 67 -3.54 -11.35 -2.28
C VAL A 67 -4.45 -11.69 -3.46
N GLU A 68 -5.10 -12.85 -3.44
CA GLU A 68 -6.03 -13.29 -4.48
C GLU A 68 -7.26 -12.35 -4.56
N GLU A 69 -7.76 -11.89 -3.42
CA GLU A 69 -8.83 -10.90 -3.38
C GLU A 69 -8.38 -9.55 -3.94
N ILE A 70 -7.16 -9.09 -3.59
CA ILE A 70 -6.57 -7.87 -4.14
C ILE A 70 -6.47 -7.97 -5.67
N ASP A 71 -5.97 -9.08 -6.19
CA ASP A 71 -5.80 -9.29 -7.62
C ASP A 71 -7.15 -9.38 -8.36
N ARG A 72 -8.20 -9.94 -7.71
CA ARG A 72 -9.53 -10.09 -8.28
C ARG A 72 -10.33 -8.78 -8.32
N ILE A 73 -10.31 -7.99 -7.23
CA ILE A 73 -11.21 -6.83 -7.06
C ILE A 73 -10.50 -5.48 -6.99
N ASN A 74 -9.21 -5.44 -7.17
CA ASN A 74 -8.24 -4.36 -6.99
C ASN A 74 -8.03 -3.94 -5.53
N ILE A 75 -6.92 -3.20 -5.28
CA ILE A 75 -6.49 -2.83 -3.93
C ILE A 75 -7.47 -1.89 -3.22
N LEU A 76 -8.15 -1.00 -3.93
CA LEU A 76 -9.11 -0.10 -3.32
C LEU A 76 -10.31 -0.88 -2.74
N ARG A 77 -10.91 -1.74 -3.55
CA ARG A 77 -12.04 -2.57 -3.11
C ARG A 77 -11.64 -3.59 -2.06
N ALA A 78 -10.43 -4.14 -2.15
CA ALA A 78 -9.88 -5.05 -1.14
C ALA A 78 -9.64 -4.35 0.21
N SER A 79 -9.18 -3.09 0.21
CA SER A 79 -9.07 -2.29 1.44
C SER A 79 -10.44 -2.06 2.08
N LEU A 80 -11.44 -1.65 1.29
CA LEU A 80 -12.82 -1.47 1.78
C LEU A 80 -13.42 -2.80 2.30
N LEU A 81 -13.12 -3.93 1.65
CA LEU A 81 -13.53 -5.26 2.11
C LEU A 81 -12.90 -5.61 3.46
N ALA A 82 -11.60 -5.36 3.64
CA ALA A 82 -10.91 -5.58 4.91
C ALA A 82 -11.49 -4.69 6.03
N MET A 83 -11.76 -3.41 5.73
CA MET A 83 -12.41 -2.48 6.68
C MET A 83 -13.80 -2.97 7.08
N ARG A 84 -14.63 -3.40 6.11
CA ARG A 84 -15.95 -3.96 6.39
C ARG A 84 -15.85 -5.16 7.31
N ARG A 85 -14.98 -6.12 7.00
CA ARG A 85 -14.73 -7.31 7.82
C ARG A 85 -14.30 -6.96 9.23
N ALA A 86 -13.44 -5.94 9.40
CA ALA A 86 -13.00 -5.49 10.71
C ALA A 86 -14.16 -4.94 11.55
N VAL A 87 -15.05 -4.13 10.96
CA VAL A 87 -16.25 -3.61 11.64
C VAL A 87 -17.24 -4.73 11.97
N GLU A 88 -17.49 -5.64 11.03
CA GLU A 88 -18.38 -6.80 11.20
C GLU A 88 -17.89 -7.74 12.30
N ALA A 89 -16.57 -7.88 12.49
CA ALA A 89 -15.94 -8.72 13.51
C ALA A 89 -15.92 -8.11 14.91
N LEU A 90 -16.33 -6.84 15.08
CA LEU A 90 -16.46 -6.24 16.41
C LEU A 90 -17.49 -6.98 17.25
N LYS A 91 -17.12 -7.33 18.49
CA LYS A 91 -18.04 -7.97 19.46
C LYS A 91 -19.19 -7.06 19.88
N ILE A 92 -18.99 -5.75 19.82
CA ILE A 92 -19.98 -4.71 20.14
C ILE A 92 -20.20 -3.90 18.86
N LYS A 93 -21.45 -3.78 18.43
CA LYS A 93 -21.81 -3.04 17.22
C LYS A 93 -21.66 -1.54 17.45
N PRO A 94 -20.97 -0.80 16.57
CA PRO A 94 -20.90 0.65 16.65
C PRO A 94 -22.19 1.29 16.13
N ASP A 95 -22.51 2.47 16.66
CA ASP A 95 -23.56 3.33 16.10
C ASP A 95 -23.06 4.07 14.86
N GLU A 96 -21.77 4.42 14.85
CA GLU A 96 -21.11 5.15 13.77
C GLU A 96 -19.67 4.66 13.55
N ALA A 97 -19.24 4.58 12.28
CA ALA A 97 -17.89 4.23 11.88
C ALA A 97 -17.19 5.46 11.25
N TRP A 98 -16.03 5.82 11.79
CA TRP A 98 -15.15 6.85 11.26
C TRP A 98 -14.00 6.18 10.50
N ILE A 99 -13.99 6.41 9.20
CA ILE A 99 -13.10 5.71 8.25
C ILE A 99 -11.96 6.64 7.85
N ASP A 100 -10.71 6.16 7.90
CA ASP A 100 -9.61 6.91 7.28
C ASP A 100 -9.74 6.92 5.76
N GLY A 101 -9.45 8.09 5.16
CA GLY A 101 -9.48 8.27 3.70
C GLY A 101 -10.72 9.02 3.19
N ASN A 102 -11.10 8.77 1.96
CA ASN A 102 -12.14 9.49 1.23
C ASN A 102 -13.33 8.62 0.79
N MET A 103 -13.35 7.34 1.15
CA MET A 103 -14.41 6.39 0.79
C MET A 103 -14.77 5.53 1.99
N CYS A 104 -16.06 5.21 2.11
CA CYS A 104 -16.56 4.30 3.13
C CYS A 104 -16.85 2.93 2.54
N PRO A 105 -16.57 1.84 3.29
CA PRO A 105 -17.13 0.53 2.98
C PRO A 105 -18.66 0.53 3.20
N ASP A 106 -19.35 -0.43 2.59
CA ASP A 106 -20.77 -0.68 2.86
C ASP A 106 -20.90 -1.34 4.25
N LEU A 107 -21.56 -0.64 5.20
CA LEU A 107 -21.70 -1.02 6.60
C LEU A 107 -23.16 -0.95 7.04
N ALA A 108 -23.52 -1.75 8.05
CA ALA A 108 -24.84 -1.71 8.68
C ALA A 108 -25.06 -0.47 9.58
N CYS A 109 -23.99 0.27 9.94
CA CYS A 109 -24.06 1.51 10.72
C CYS A 109 -23.72 2.72 9.85
N THR A 110 -23.98 3.92 10.36
CA THR A 110 -23.57 5.17 9.69
C THR A 110 -22.04 5.19 9.53
N ALA A 111 -21.55 5.50 8.33
CA ALA A 111 -20.12 5.61 8.05
C ALA A 111 -19.76 7.01 7.55
N ARG A 112 -18.65 7.56 8.05
CA ARG A 112 -18.08 8.84 7.61
C ARG A 112 -16.60 8.71 7.30
N ALA A 113 -16.19 9.23 6.15
CA ALA A 113 -14.80 9.27 5.73
C ALA A 113 -14.10 10.56 6.20
N PHE A 114 -12.87 10.42 6.67
CA PHE A 114 -12.03 11.52 7.14
C PHE A 114 -10.65 11.43 6.49
N VAL A 115 -10.33 12.39 5.65
CA VAL A 115 -8.98 12.51 5.07
C VAL A 115 -7.99 12.85 6.18
N ASP A 116 -6.87 12.11 6.26
CA ASP A 116 -5.88 12.19 7.33
C ASP A 116 -6.53 12.01 8.73
N GLY A 117 -7.50 11.11 8.82
CA GLY A 117 -8.25 10.85 10.03
C GLY A 117 -7.40 10.24 11.13
N ASP A 118 -6.38 9.44 10.78
CA ASP A 118 -5.40 8.86 11.69
C ASP A 118 -4.60 9.89 12.47
N ALA A 119 -4.36 11.08 11.90
CA ALA A 119 -3.71 12.20 12.58
C ALA A 119 -4.67 13.03 13.46
N ARG A 120 -5.98 13.00 13.19
CA ARG A 120 -6.96 13.93 13.79
C ARG A 120 -7.91 13.25 14.79
N HIS A 121 -8.21 11.97 14.60
CA HIS A 121 -9.25 11.24 15.35
C HIS A 121 -8.65 10.04 16.07
N LYS A 122 -8.63 10.09 17.40
CA LYS A 122 -8.04 9.03 18.24
C LYS A 122 -8.55 7.60 17.95
N PRO A 123 -9.86 7.36 17.68
CA PRO A 123 -10.30 6.03 17.30
C PRO A 123 -9.67 5.54 16.00
N ILE A 124 -9.49 6.42 14.98
CA ILE A 124 -8.83 6.08 13.71
C ILE A 124 -7.33 5.85 13.96
N SER A 125 -6.65 6.72 14.75
CA SER A 125 -5.25 6.50 15.13
C SER A 125 -5.03 5.14 15.80
N ALA A 126 -5.95 4.72 16.67
CA ALA A 126 -5.88 3.41 17.33
C ALA A 126 -6.04 2.26 16.31
N ALA A 127 -6.97 2.39 15.37
CA ALA A 127 -7.15 1.42 14.28
C ALA A 127 -5.90 1.33 13.38
N SER A 128 -5.32 2.48 13.00
CA SER A 128 -4.07 2.55 12.23
C SER A 128 -2.94 1.75 12.89
N ILE A 129 -2.74 1.95 14.20
CA ILE A 129 -1.73 1.22 14.98
C ILE A 129 -1.99 -0.29 14.95
N LEU A 130 -3.23 -0.73 15.17
CA LEU A 130 -3.56 -2.16 15.17
C LEU A 130 -3.40 -2.79 13.78
N ALA A 131 -3.89 -2.14 12.74
CA ALA A 131 -3.76 -2.62 11.36
C ALA A 131 -2.30 -2.74 10.95
N LYS A 132 -1.48 -1.71 11.25
CA LYS A 132 -0.04 -1.69 10.93
C LYS A 132 0.73 -2.76 11.70
N THR A 133 0.48 -2.91 13.00
CA THR A 133 1.17 -3.91 13.84
C THR A 133 0.82 -5.33 13.38
N ALA A 134 -0.45 -5.61 13.11
CA ALA A 134 -0.89 -6.93 12.64
C ALA A 134 -0.28 -7.27 11.28
N ARG A 135 -0.27 -6.30 10.35
CA ARG A 135 0.31 -6.53 9.03
C ARG A 135 1.82 -6.73 9.07
N ASP A 136 2.54 -5.94 9.88
CA ASP A 136 3.99 -6.08 9.99
C ASP A 136 4.37 -7.44 10.59
N ALA A 137 3.61 -7.94 11.56
CA ALA A 137 3.77 -9.30 12.12
C ALA A 137 3.53 -10.39 11.07
N GLU A 138 2.48 -10.26 10.24
CA GLU A 138 2.21 -11.19 9.13
C GLU A 138 3.37 -11.21 8.13
N MET A 139 3.92 -10.03 7.78
CA MET A 139 5.05 -9.97 6.84
C MET A 139 6.33 -10.58 7.41
N CYS A 140 6.53 -10.56 8.73
CA CYS A 140 7.62 -11.29 9.38
C CYS A 140 7.39 -12.81 9.31
N ALA A 141 6.18 -13.29 9.57
CA ALA A 141 5.84 -14.72 9.42
C ALA A 141 5.97 -15.20 7.96
N LEU A 142 5.61 -14.35 7.01
CA LEU A 142 5.81 -14.63 5.58
C LEU A 142 7.28 -14.63 5.17
N HIS A 143 8.14 -13.87 5.87
CA HIS A 143 9.60 -13.95 5.67
C HIS A 143 10.13 -15.35 5.99
N ASP A 144 9.66 -15.99 7.05
CA ASP A 144 10.08 -17.35 7.41
C ASP A 144 9.77 -18.37 6.29
N ARG A 145 8.69 -18.16 5.55
CA ARG A 145 8.32 -18.99 4.38
C ARG A 145 9.10 -18.63 3.11
N PHE A 146 9.46 -17.35 2.95
CA PHE A 146 10.12 -16.80 1.77
C PHE A 146 11.35 -15.96 2.12
N PRO A 147 12.37 -16.53 2.79
CA PRO A 147 13.46 -15.76 3.39
C PRO A 147 14.31 -14.97 2.39
N LEU A 148 14.39 -15.43 1.14
CA LEU A 148 15.21 -14.81 0.11
C LEU A 148 14.68 -13.45 -0.40
N TYR A 149 13.42 -13.09 -0.06
CA TYR A 149 12.83 -11.82 -0.47
C TYR A 149 13.02 -10.70 0.56
N GLY A 150 13.34 -10.97 1.82
CA GLY A 150 13.59 -9.95 2.85
C GLY A 150 12.33 -9.25 3.35
N PHE A 151 11.19 -9.96 3.42
CA PHE A 151 9.91 -9.38 3.85
C PHE A 151 9.89 -8.86 5.29
N ASP A 152 10.76 -9.39 6.16
CA ASP A 152 10.97 -8.91 7.53
C ASP A 152 11.55 -7.49 7.58
N GLN A 153 12.28 -7.06 6.55
CA GLN A 153 12.87 -5.73 6.47
C GLN A 153 11.89 -4.71 5.87
N HIS A 154 11.54 -4.91 4.63
CA HIS A 154 10.76 -3.94 3.85
C HIS A 154 9.25 -4.18 3.85
N LYS A 155 8.74 -5.20 4.54
CA LYS A 155 7.30 -5.51 4.67
C LYS A 155 6.55 -5.59 3.33
N GLY A 156 7.25 -6.00 2.27
CA GLY A 156 6.72 -6.11 0.92
C GLY A 156 6.64 -4.81 0.11
N TYR A 157 7.11 -3.68 0.64
CA TYR A 157 7.20 -2.43 -0.12
C TYR A 157 8.24 -2.53 -1.23
N ALA A 158 8.07 -1.71 -2.28
CA ALA A 158 8.92 -1.69 -3.46
C ALA A 158 10.27 -0.97 -3.19
N THR A 159 11.03 -1.45 -2.22
CA THR A 159 12.40 -0.99 -1.97
C THR A 159 13.35 -1.53 -3.04
N ALA A 160 14.57 -0.99 -3.12
CA ALA A 160 15.58 -1.46 -4.05
C ALA A 160 15.89 -2.96 -3.84
N GLU A 161 16.02 -3.38 -2.58
CA GLU A 161 16.30 -4.75 -2.17
C GLU A 161 15.17 -5.70 -2.58
N HIS A 162 13.90 -5.30 -2.37
CA HIS A 162 12.74 -6.09 -2.76
C HIS A 162 12.66 -6.25 -4.29
N LEU A 163 12.84 -5.15 -5.02
CA LEU A 163 12.83 -5.17 -6.49
C LEU A 163 13.98 -6.02 -7.05
N GLU A 164 15.15 -6.01 -6.41
CA GLU A 164 16.26 -6.86 -6.76
C GLU A 164 15.95 -8.34 -6.54
N ALA A 165 15.40 -8.68 -5.36
CA ALA A 165 14.99 -10.04 -5.05
C ALA A 165 13.94 -10.57 -6.05
N VAL A 166 12.91 -9.78 -6.36
CA VAL A 166 11.90 -10.13 -7.39
C VAL A 166 12.54 -10.25 -8.78
N GLY A 167 13.48 -9.37 -9.13
CA GLY A 167 14.19 -9.44 -10.41
C GLY A 167 15.04 -10.70 -10.56
N ARG A 168 15.62 -11.19 -9.47
CA ARG A 168 16.48 -12.38 -9.44
C ARG A 168 15.68 -13.67 -9.36
N LEU A 169 14.68 -13.73 -8.47
CA LEU A 169 13.96 -14.96 -8.12
C LEU A 169 12.63 -15.13 -8.87
N GLY A 170 12.14 -14.06 -9.50
CA GLY A 170 10.74 -13.97 -9.93
C GLY A 170 9.80 -13.67 -8.75
N PRO A 171 8.51 -13.42 -9.00
CA PRO A 171 7.53 -13.23 -7.95
C PRO A 171 7.10 -14.56 -7.33
N CYS A 172 7.04 -14.64 -5.98
CA CYS A 172 6.44 -15.78 -5.29
C CYS A 172 4.90 -15.61 -5.17
N GLU A 173 4.23 -16.62 -4.60
CA GLU A 173 2.76 -16.69 -4.52
C GLU A 173 2.09 -15.52 -3.79
N ILE A 174 2.80 -14.89 -2.85
CA ILE A 174 2.26 -13.74 -2.10
C ILE A 174 2.45 -12.39 -2.79
N HIS A 175 3.03 -12.35 -3.98
CA HIS A 175 3.14 -11.12 -4.77
C HIS A 175 1.84 -10.83 -5.51
N ARG A 176 1.45 -9.55 -5.51
CA ARG A 176 0.20 -9.06 -6.13
C ARG A 176 0.35 -8.93 -7.63
N ARG A 177 -0.19 -9.88 -8.38
CA ARG A 177 -0.06 -9.95 -9.86
C ARG A 177 -0.72 -8.75 -10.57
N SER A 178 -1.74 -8.17 -9.97
CA SER A 178 -2.40 -6.96 -10.48
C SER A 178 -1.57 -5.69 -10.33
N PHE A 179 -0.50 -5.73 -9.52
CA PHE A 179 0.41 -4.60 -9.37
C PHE A 179 1.41 -4.58 -10.50
N HIS A 180 1.56 -3.43 -11.14
CA HIS A 180 2.29 -3.30 -12.40
C HIS A 180 3.73 -3.85 -12.35
N ALA A 181 4.47 -3.59 -11.26
CA ALA A 181 5.83 -4.09 -11.08
C ALA A 181 5.93 -5.63 -10.99
N VAL A 182 4.85 -6.30 -10.60
CA VAL A 182 4.75 -7.77 -10.51
C VAL A 182 4.09 -8.35 -11.77
N GLY A 183 3.07 -7.66 -12.30
CA GLY A 183 2.27 -8.10 -13.44
C GLY A 183 3.08 -8.39 -14.71
N VAL A 184 4.23 -7.74 -14.86
CA VAL A 184 5.13 -7.97 -16.01
C VAL A 184 5.62 -9.40 -16.13
N PHE A 185 5.79 -10.11 -15.01
CA PHE A 185 6.25 -11.50 -15.01
C PHE A 185 5.15 -12.47 -15.50
N PHE A 186 3.90 -12.03 -15.55
CA PHE A 186 2.76 -12.83 -15.95
C PHE A 186 2.21 -12.45 -17.35
N GLN A 187 2.82 -11.45 -18.02
CA GLN A 187 2.44 -11.06 -19.38
C GLN A 187 3.23 -11.90 -20.40
N PRO A 188 2.57 -12.78 -21.19
CA PRO A 188 3.27 -13.76 -22.03
C PRO A 188 4.14 -13.19 -23.14
N ASN A 189 3.99 -11.92 -23.51
CA ASN A 189 4.56 -11.39 -24.74
C ASN A 189 5.73 -10.41 -24.59
N LEU A 190 6.13 -10.03 -23.38
CA LEU A 190 7.19 -9.02 -23.22
C LEU A 190 8.50 -9.55 -22.63
N PHE A 191 8.43 -10.56 -21.75
CA PHE A 191 9.61 -11.06 -21.03
C PHE A 191 9.75 -12.60 -20.99
N ALA A 192 8.69 -13.39 -21.18
CA ALA A 192 8.71 -14.83 -20.93
C ALA A 192 9.70 -15.58 -21.84
N ALA A 193 9.75 -15.27 -23.13
CA ALA A 193 10.62 -15.98 -24.08
C ALA A 193 12.10 -15.56 -24.00
N THR A 194 12.38 -14.36 -23.45
CA THR A 194 13.76 -13.81 -23.34
C THR A 194 14.31 -13.92 -21.92
N TRP A 195 13.44 -14.10 -20.93
CA TRP A 195 13.83 -14.07 -19.51
C TRP A 195 14.61 -15.32 -19.09
N GLU A 196 14.22 -16.50 -19.54
CA GLU A 196 14.88 -17.77 -19.20
C GLU A 196 16.27 -17.92 -19.81
N GLY A 197 16.52 -17.26 -20.95
CA GLY A 197 17.82 -17.28 -21.63
C GLY A 197 18.78 -16.14 -21.25
N MET A 198 18.35 -15.17 -20.45
CA MET A 198 19.19 -14.02 -20.07
C MET A 198 20.07 -14.33 -18.86
N ALA A 199 21.32 -13.84 -18.86
CA ALA A 199 22.19 -13.87 -17.69
C ALA A 199 21.54 -13.10 -16.52
N GLU A 200 21.74 -13.59 -15.28
CA GLU A 200 21.11 -13.04 -14.07
C GLU A 200 21.32 -11.53 -13.91
N SER A 201 22.55 -11.05 -14.18
CA SER A 201 22.89 -9.62 -14.12
C SER A 201 22.07 -8.76 -15.09
N LEU A 202 21.74 -9.28 -16.28
CA LEU A 202 20.93 -8.60 -17.28
C LEU A 202 19.46 -8.60 -16.87
N ARG A 203 18.96 -9.69 -16.29
CA ARG A 203 17.59 -9.77 -15.74
C ARG A 203 17.34 -8.70 -14.66
N ILE A 204 18.22 -8.62 -13.67
CA ILE A 204 18.15 -7.65 -12.57
C ILE A 204 18.18 -6.22 -13.11
N ARG A 205 19.12 -5.91 -14.03
CA ARG A 205 19.28 -4.59 -14.61
C ARG A 205 18.05 -4.17 -15.43
N SER A 206 17.53 -5.07 -16.27
CA SER A 206 16.34 -4.82 -17.09
C SER A 206 15.10 -4.60 -16.23
N TYR A 207 14.93 -5.37 -15.16
CA TYR A 207 13.83 -5.22 -14.24
C TYR A 207 13.89 -3.92 -13.43
N ARG A 208 15.08 -3.53 -12.94
CA ARG A 208 15.29 -2.24 -12.27
C ARG A 208 14.91 -1.07 -13.17
N LEU A 209 15.41 -1.04 -14.40
CA LEU A 209 15.09 0.00 -15.40
C LEU A 209 13.59 0.06 -15.68
N TYR A 210 12.94 -1.10 -15.79
CA TYR A 210 11.49 -1.16 -15.97
C TYR A 210 10.73 -0.56 -14.77
N CYS A 211 11.09 -0.93 -13.54
CA CYS A 211 10.45 -0.40 -12.33
C CYS A 211 10.66 1.12 -12.19
N GLU A 212 11.84 1.63 -12.51
CA GLU A 212 12.12 3.06 -12.54
C GLU A 212 11.28 3.78 -13.60
N ALA A 213 11.18 3.23 -14.81
CA ALA A 213 10.34 3.76 -15.87
C ALA A 213 8.85 3.82 -15.48
N VAL A 214 8.36 2.79 -14.76
CA VAL A 214 6.98 2.76 -14.23
C VAL A 214 6.77 3.81 -13.15
N LYS A 215 7.70 3.98 -12.22
CA LYS A 215 7.63 5.02 -11.18
C LYS A 215 7.57 6.42 -11.82
N LEU A 216 8.46 6.68 -12.79
CA LEU A 216 8.49 7.94 -13.53
C LEU A 216 7.21 8.17 -14.34
N SER A 217 6.67 7.12 -14.99
CA SER A 217 5.39 7.21 -15.73
C SER A 217 4.22 7.52 -14.81
N ASN A 218 4.17 6.93 -13.61
CA ASN A 218 3.12 7.20 -12.63
C ASN A 218 3.25 8.62 -12.05
N ALA A 219 4.47 9.05 -11.73
CA ALA A 219 4.74 10.42 -11.32
C ALA A 219 4.32 11.44 -12.38
N ALA A 220 4.61 11.17 -13.67
CA ALA A 220 4.20 12.03 -14.78
C ALA A 220 2.67 12.10 -14.92
N ARG A 221 1.94 10.99 -14.71
CA ARG A 221 0.46 11.01 -14.71
C ARG A 221 -0.09 11.86 -13.56
N GLN A 222 0.48 11.73 -12.37
CA GLN A 222 0.09 12.55 -11.21
C GLN A 222 0.40 14.03 -11.46
N LEU A 223 1.57 14.34 -12.03
CA LEU A 223 1.95 15.70 -12.39
C LEU A 223 1.06 16.28 -13.49
N ALA A 224 0.66 15.49 -14.50
CA ALA A 224 -0.29 15.93 -15.53
C ALA A 224 -1.68 16.22 -14.95
N GLN A 225 -2.13 15.42 -13.98
CA GLN A 225 -3.36 15.72 -13.23
C GLN A 225 -3.21 16.97 -12.38
N PHE A 226 -2.05 17.16 -11.75
CA PHE A 226 -1.75 18.34 -10.95
C PHE A 226 -1.65 19.60 -11.83
N GLU A 227 -1.01 19.55 -13.01
CA GLU A 227 -0.99 20.63 -14.00
C GLU A 227 -2.41 21.04 -14.44
N PHE A 228 -3.27 20.08 -14.69
CA PHE A 228 -4.66 20.32 -15.03
C PHE A 228 -5.41 21.03 -13.89
N GLN A 229 -5.21 20.57 -12.66
CA GLN A 229 -5.79 21.20 -11.46
C GLN A 229 -5.17 22.57 -11.17
N ALA A 230 -3.85 22.73 -11.32
CA ALA A 230 -3.17 24.00 -11.13
C ALA A 230 -3.59 25.08 -12.14
N LYS A 231 -3.78 24.70 -13.42
CA LYS A 231 -4.38 25.61 -14.43
C LYS A 231 -5.78 26.05 -14.04
N ARG A 232 -6.59 25.14 -13.50
CA ARG A 232 -7.96 25.42 -13.05
C ARG A 232 -8.01 26.30 -11.81
N LEU A 233 -7.00 26.20 -10.92
CA LEU A 233 -6.93 26.94 -9.65
C LEU A 233 -6.05 28.19 -9.72
N ARG A 234 -5.49 28.56 -10.87
CA ARG A 234 -4.57 29.71 -11.06
C ARG A 234 -3.38 29.68 -10.09
N LYS A 235 -2.83 28.51 -9.80
CA LYS A 235 -1.65 28.37 -8.93
C LYS A 235 -0.35 28.80 -9.63
N THR A 236 0.63 29.20 -8.81
CA THR A 236 1.86 29.88 -9.18
C THR A 236 2.79 29.13 -10.13
N TYR A 237 3.55 29.89 -10.92
CA TYR A 237 4.43 29.46 -12.03
C TYR A 237 5.49 28.40 -11.67
N ALA A 238 5.92 28.34 -10.40
CA ALA A 238 6.92 27.40 -9.93
C ALA A 238 6.47 25.93 -9.98
N ASP A 239 5.19 25.67 -9.69
CA ASP A 239 4.62 24.30 -9.69
C ASP A 239 4.51 23.75 -11.12
N VAL A 240 4.32 24.62 -12.11
CA VAL A 240 4.20 24.24 -13.54
C VAL A 240 5.58 23.93 -14.14
N PHE A 241 6.63 24.59 -13.67
CA PHE A 241 7.99 24.39 -14.17
C PHE A 241 8.54 23.02 -13.72
N ALA A 242 8.38 22.68 -12.45
CA ALA A 242 8.76 21.36 -11.92
C ALA A 242 8.03 20.19 -12.62
N ALA A 243 6.74 20.39 -12.98
CA ALA A 243 5.96 19.39 -13.71
C ALA A 243 6.46 19.17 -15.15
N ARG A 244 6.91 20.22 -15.83
CA ARG A 244 7.48 20.13 -17.19
C ARG A 244 8.83 19.43 -17.21
N GLU A 245 9.67 19.66 -16.21
CA GLU A 245 10.98 19.00 -16.10
C GLU A 245 10.84 17.50 -15.87
N ALA A 246 9.91 17.08 -15.00
CA ALA A 246 9.60 15.68 -14.79
C ALA A 246 8.99 15.00 -16.04
N ALA A 247 8.16 15.69 -16.81
CA ALA A 247 7.61 15.18 -18.07
C ALA A 247 8.72 14.96 -19.13
N SER A 248 9.70 15.86 -19.21
CA SER A 248 10.87 15.71 -20.08
C SER A 248 11.70 14.46 -19.77
N HIS A 249 11.89 14.14 -18.48
CA HIS A 249 12.58 12.92 -18.06
C HIS A 249 11.81 11.64 -18.44
N VAL A 250 10.48 11.67 -18.40
CA VAL A 250 9.63 10.54 -18.81
C VAL A 250 9.75 10.26 -20.32
N ASP A 251 9.76 11.29 -21.14
CA ASP A 251 9.90 11.13 -22.58
C ASP A 251 11.29 10.62 -22.96
N MET A 252 12.32 11.04 -22.25
CA MET A 252 13.66 10.49 -22.37
C MET A 252 13.71 8.99 -22.03
N VAL A 253 13.10 8.57 -20.94
CA VAL A 253 13.01 7.16 -20.53
C VAL A 253 12.21 6.34 -21.56
N ARG A 254 11.09 6.87 -22.08
CA ARG A 254 10.31 6.22 -23.15
C ARG A 254 11.14 6.01 -24.41
N THR A 255 11.96 6.99 -24.79
CA THR A 255 12.85 6.90 -25.94
C THR A 255 13.92 5.83 -25.72
N LEU A 256 14.58 5.82 -24.56
CA LEU A 256 15.58 4.80 -24.20
C LEU A 256 14.98 3.38 -24.19
N LEU A 257 13.77 3.20 -23.70
CA LEU A 257 13.06 1.92 -23.71
C LEU A 257 12.68 1.48 -25.14
N ARG A 258 12.29 2.42 -26.01
CA ARG A 258 12.00 2.13 -27.42
C ARG A 258 13.27 1.70 -28.16
N ASP A 259 14.38 2.39 -27.95
CA ASP A 259 15.65 2.13 -28.59
C ASP A 259 16.27 0.81 -28.08
N ALA A 260 16.18 0.50 -26.79
CA ALA A 260 16.54 -0.79 -26.23
C ALA A 260 15.71 -1.95 -26.83
N ARG A 261 14.40 -1.75 -27.06
CA ARG A 261 13.53 -2.73 -27.74
C ARG A 261 13.91 -2.94 -29.20
N ALA A 262 14.30 -1.88 -29.91
CA ALA A 262 14.74 -1.98 -31.29
C ALA A 262 16.06 -2.79 -31.42
N GLN A 263 17.01 -2.57 -30.51
CA GLN A 263 18.26 -3.32 -30.45
C GLN A 263 18.08 -4.80 -30.09
N LEU A 264 17.10 -5.14 -29.26
CA LEU A 264 16.75 -6.52 -28.89
C LEU A 264 16.05 -7.28 -30.06
N ARG A 265 15.37 -6.56 -30.95
CA ARG A 265 14.76 -7.16 -32.17
C ARG A 265 15.69 -7.32 -33.34
N ALA A 266 16.83 -6.63 -33.32
CA ALA A 266 17.85 -6.68 -34.40
C ALA A 266 18.91 -7.77 -34.18
N LYS A 267 18.85 -8.49 -33.05
CA LYS A 267 19.63 -9.70 -32.76
C LYS A 267 18.77 -10.95 -32.82
#